data_4f2266a0e8c8ec6786dab4b405c43293
#
_entry.id   4f2266a0e8c8ec6786dab4b405c43293
#
_cell.length_a   1.000
_cell.length_b   1.000
_cell.length_c   1.000
_cell.angle_alpha   90.00
_cell.angle_beta   90.00
_cell.angle_gamma   90.00
#
_symmetry.space_group_name_H-M   'P 1'
#
loop_
_entity.id
_entity.type
_entity.pdbx_description
1 polymer ?
#
loop_
_entity_poly.entity_id
_entity_poly.type
_entity_poly.pdbx_seq_one_letter_code
_entity_poly.pdbx_strand_id
1 'polypeptide(L)'
;MAPSPPEIHVLGAGPTGALTALALGLQGQRVVLFDPLTASELQARSRAYAITHSSRRLLTNLDLWHDLRDALVPFRDLDLRDGATNARVLFGQDDLASANQNHNGIGWILDHRPLMKHLLARLE
;
A
#
# COMPACT_ATOMS: atom_id res chain seq x y z
N MET A 1 24.39 31.78 7.96
CA MET A 1 23.99 30.57 7.22
C MET A 1 22.71 30.02 7.79
N ALA A 2 21.74 29.72 6.94
CA ALA A 2 20.56 29.02 7.36
C ALA A 2 20.92 27.57 7.75
N PRO A 3 20.33 27.00 8.81
CA PRO A 3 20.53 25.59 9.15
C PRO A 3 20.04 24.71 8.02
N SER A 4 20.72 23.58 7.80
CA SER A 4 20.25 22.59 6.83
C SER A 4 18.86 22.08 7.24
N PRO A 5 17.96 21.84 6.28
CA PRO A 5 16.66 21.26 6.61
C PRO A 5 16.83 19.93 7.35
N PRO A 6 15.93 19.61 8.29
CA PRO A 6 16.02 18.37 9.05
C PRO A 6 15.92 17.16 8.12
N GLU A 7 16.63 16.12 8.47
CA GLU A 7 16.57 14.83 7.78
C GLU A 7 15.61 13.91 8.53
N ILE A 8 14.69 13.29 7.78
CA ILE A 8 13.70 12.38 8.33
C ILE A 8 14.22 10.95 8.17
N HIS A 9 14.32 10.24 9.28
CA HIS A 9 14.71 8.84 9.28
C HIS A 9 13.47 7.96 9.41
N VAL A 10 13.28 7.07 8.45
CA VAL A 10 12.22 6.08 8.45
C VAL A 10 12.85 4.72 8.72
N LEU A 11 12.44 4.08 9.79
CA LEU A 11 12.96 2.78 10.22
C LEU A 11 11.99 1.67 9.81
N GLY A 12 12.47 0.78 8.95
CA GLY A 12 11.68 -0.28 8.36
C GLY A 12 11.23 0.05 6.94
N ALA A 13 11.67 -0.76 5.98
CA ALA A 13 11.41 -0.57 4.56
C ALA A 13 10.38 -1.59 4.00
N GLY A 14 9.46 -2.06 4.85
CA GLY A 14 8.28 -2.78 4.39
C GLY A 14 7.32 -1.84 3.64
N PRO A 15 6.12 -2.30 3.27
CA PRO A 15 5.19 -1.47 2.48
C PRO A 15 4.89 -0.11 3.12
N THR A 16 4.63 -0.07 4.42
CA THR A 16 4.31 1.17 5.14
C THR A 16 5.49 2.14 5.16
N GLY A 17 6.67 1.67 5.55
CA GLY A 17 7.87 2.50 5.60
C GLY A 17 8.31 2.99 4.23
N ALA A 18 8.28 2.12 3.23
CA ALA A 18 8.62 2.47 1.86
C ALA A 18 7.65 3.49 1.26
N LEU A 19 6.33 3.33 1.48
CA LEU A 19 5.33 4.31 1.05
C LEU A 19 5.50 5.65 1.75
N THR A 20 5.79 5.64 3.05
CA THR A 20 6.04 6.85 3.84
C THR A 20 7.26 7.60 3.29
N ALA A 21 8.36 6.89 3.06
CA ALA A 21 9.57 7.50 2.50
C ALA A 21 9.32 8.10 1.12
N LEU A 22 8.61 7.39 0.26
CA LEU A 22 8.26 7.89 -1.08
C LEU A 22 7.38 9.14 -0.99
N ALA A 23 6.34 9.11 -0.17
CA ALA A 23 5.41 10.24 -0.02
C ALA A 23 6.14 11.50 0.51
N LEU A 24 6.98 11.35 1.50
CA LEU A 24 7.77 12.46 2.06
C LEU A 24 8.79 12.98 1.04
N GLY A 25 9.47 12.10 0.34
CA GLY A 25 10.45 12.48 -0.69
C GLY A 25 9.81 13.25 -1.84
N LEU A 26 8.61 12.86 -2.27
CA LEU A 26 7.85 13.56 -3.31
C LEU A 26 7.39 14.96 -2.86
N GLN A 27 7.32 15.21 -1.56
CA GLN A 27 7.04 16.53 -0.98
C GLN A 27 8.30 17.35 -0.75
N GLY A 28 9.45 16.89 -1.23
CA GLY A 28 10.70 17.62 -1.11
C GLY A 28 11.43 17.43 0.22
N GLN A 29 11.00 16.50 1.06
CA GLN A 29 11.69 16.22 2.31
C GLN A 29 12.95 15.38 2.08
N ARG A 30 13.97 15.62 2.91
CA ARG A 30 15.15 14.75 2.94
C ARG A 30 14.83 13.53 3.79
N VAL A 31 14.82 12.36 3.17
CA VAL A 31 14.44 11.11 3.83
C VAL A 31 15.55 10.09 3.70
N VAL A 32 15.83 9.40 4.79
CA VAL A 32 16.69 8.20 4.79
C VAL A 32 15.87 7.04 5.29
N LEU A 33 15.82 5.98 4.50
CA LEU A 33 15.07 4.77 4.79
C LEU A 33 16.04 3.67 5.19
N PHE A 34 15.83 3.08 6.36
CA PHE A 34 16.68 2.05 6.93
C PHE A 34 15.93 0.73 7.06
N ASP A 35 16.59 -0.36 6.66
CA ASP A 35 16.13 -1.71 6.97
C ASP A 35 17.35 -2.64 7.06
N PRO A 36 17.36 -3.59 7.99
CA PRO A 36 18.44 -4.57 8.07
C PRO A 36 18.44 -5.56 6.91
N LEU A 37 17.33 -5.69 6.18
CA LEU A 37 17.20 -6.57 5.03
C LEU A 37 17.65 -5.89 3.75
N THR A 38 18.17 -6.67 2.81
CA THR A 38 18.45 -6.21 1.47
C THR A 38 17.15 -5.98 0.69
N ALA A 39 17.21 -5.22 -0.40
CA ALA A 39 16.06 -5.02 -1.29
C ALA A 39 15.49 -6.36 -1.80
N SER A 40 16.35 -7.31 -2.14
CA SER A 40 15.96 -8.65 -2.58
C SER A 40 15.21 -9.41 -1.48
N GLU A 41 15.69 -9.36 -0.25
CA GLU A 41 15.04 -10.00 0.91
C GLU A 41 13.69 -9.35 1.24
N LEU A 42 13.61 -8.01 1.17
CA LEU A 42 12.36 -7.28 1.37
C LEU A 42 11.31 -7.66 0.33
N GLN A 43 11.71 -7.85 -0.91
CA GLN A 43 10.82 -8.21 -2.02
C GLN A 43 10.37 -9.67 -1.96
N ALA A 44 11.15 -10.56 -1.35
CA ALA A 44 10.92 -12.01 -1.40
C ALA A 44 9.79 -12.52 -0.51
N ARG A 45 9.22 -11.70 0.38
CA ARG A 45 8.16 -12.14 1.29
C ARG A 45 6.92 -12.60 0.54
N SER A 46 6.31 -13.68 1.04
CA SER A 46 5.06 -14.20 0.52
C SER A 46 3.89 -13.69 1.37
N ARG A 47 3.27 -12.59 0.93
CA ARG A 47 2.10 -11.98 1.57
C ARG A 47 1.20 -11.38 0.50
N ALA A 48 -0.08 -11.28 0.82
CA ALA A 48 -1.05 -10.55 0.01
C ALA A 48 -1.77 -9.53 0.89
N TYR A 49 -2.15 -8.43 0.29
CA TYR A 49 -2.82 -7.32 0.97
C TYR A 49 -4.17 -7.07 0.33
N ALA A 50 -5.16 -6.74 1.14
CA ALA A 50 -6.43 -6.21 0.67
C ALA A 50 -6.31 -4.67 0.61
N ILE A 51 -6.34 -4.14 -0.58
CA ILE A 51 -6.22 -2.70 -0.83
C ILE A 51 -7.63 -2.10 -0.84
N THR A 52 -7.85 -1.14 0.04
CA THR A 52 -9.11 -0.41 0.12
C THR A 52 -9.17 0.72 -0.91
N HIS A 53 -10.36 1.32 -1.08
CA HIS A 53 -10.50 2.50 -1.94
C HIS A 53 -9.67 3.70 -1.46
N SER A 54 -9.51 3.89 -0.15
CA SER A 54 -8.65 4.95 0.38
C SER A 54 -7.17 4.69 0.07
N SER A 55 -6.73 3.45 0.19
CA SER A 55 -5.35 3.06 -0.19
C SER A 55 -5.13 3.19 -1.70
N ARG A 56 -6.14 2.88 -2.51
CA ARG A 56 -6.09 3.12 -3.97
C ARG A 56 -5.85 4.59 -4.29
N ARG A 57 -6.54 5.49 -3.61
CA ARG A 57 -6.32 6.94 -3.78
C ARG A 57 -4.90 7.34 -3.43
N LEU A 58 -4.37 6.83 -2.34
CA LEU A 58 -2.98 7.07 -1.96
C LEU A 58 -2.00 6.58 -3.03
N LEU A 59 -2.15 5.34 -3.47
CA LEU A 59 -1.28 4.75 -4.50
C LEU A 59 -1.40 5.50 -5.83
N THR A 60 -2.58 5.98 -6.18
CA THR A 60 -2.80 6.81 -7.36
C THR A 60 -2.07 8.15 -7.23
N ASN A 61 -2.16 8.81 -6.07
CA ASN A 61 -1.49 10.07 -5.81
C ASN A 61 0.03 9.95 -5.82
N LEU A 62 0.56 8.76 -5.52
CA LEU A 62 1.99 8.47 -5.57
C LEU A 62 2.44 7.93 -6.95
N ASP A 63 1.57 7.91 -7.93
CA ASP A 63 1.84 7.40 -9.28
C ASP A 63 2.24 5.90 -9.31
N LEU A 64 1.72 5.12 -8.38
CA LEU A 64 1.99 3.68 -8.28
C LEU A 64 0.86 2.82 -8.83
N TRP A 65 -0.38 3.30 -8.77
CA TRP A 65 -1.56 2.50 -9.09
C TRP A 65 -1.52 1.93 -10.50
N HIS A 66 -1.18 2.76 -11.46
CA HIS A 66 -1.11 2.35 -12.86
C HIS A 66 -0.10 1.22 -13.09
N ASP A 67 1.06 1.31 -12.47
CA ASP A 67 2.11 0.29 -12.61
C ASP A 67 1.75 -1.03 -11.94
N LEU A 68 0.88 -0.98 -10.91
CA LEU A 68 0.44 -2.15 -10.17
C LEU A 68 -0.80 -2.84 -10.75
N ARG A 69 -1.47 -2.23 -11.73
CA ARG A 69 -2.78 -2.68 -12.22
C ARG A 69 -2.83 -4.15 -12.64
N ASP A 70 -1.78 -4.66 -13.26
CA ASP A 70 -1.74 -6.05 -13.73
C ASP A 70 -1.61 -7.08 -12.59
N ALA A 71 -1.18 -6.62 -11.41
CA ALA A 71 -1.07 -7.43 -10.22
C ALA A 71 -2.28 -7.29 -9.28
N LEU A 72 -3.16 -6.33 -9.53
CA LEU A 72 -4.34 -6.06 -8.70
C LEU A 72 -5.51 -6.93 -9.13
N VAL A 73 -6.07 -7.68 -8.17
CA VAL A 73 -7.25 -8.53 -8.40
C VAL A 73 -8.42 -7.96 -7.60
N PRO A 74 -9.46 -7.40 -8.26
CA PRO A 74 -10.61 -6.86 -7.55
C PRO A 74 -11.43 -7.96 -6.88
N PHE A 75 -12.00 -7.66 -5.71
CA PHE A 75 -12.96 -8.51 -5.04
C PHE A 75 -14.23 -7.72 -4.70
N ARG A 76 -15.38 -8.38 -4.76
CA ARG A 76 -16.69 -7.74 -4.62
C ARG A 76 -17.34 -7.97 -3.28
N ASP A 77 -16.97 -9.02 -2.60
CA ASP A 77 -17.58 -9.44 -1.35
C ASP A 77 -16.49 -9.76 -0.34
N LEU A 78 -16.72 -9.37 0.90
CA LEU A 78 -15.88 -9.72 2.03
C LEU A 78 -16.74 -10.39 3.08
N ASP A 79 -16.42 -11.63 3.40
CA ASP A 79 -17.11 -12.46 4.38
C ASP A 79 -16.20 -12.61 5.61
N LEU A 80 -16.47 -11.83 6.64
CA LEU A 80 -15.74 -11.88 7.90
C LEU A 80 -16.47 -12.77 8.89
N ARG A 81 -15.76 -13.74 9.43
CA ARG A 81 -16.30 -14.68 10.43
C ARG A 81 -15.41 -14.71 11.66
N ASP A 82 -16.04 -14.65 12.83
CA ASP A 82 -15.38 -14.89 14.10
C ASP A 82 -15.47 -16.37 14.45
N GLY A 83 -14.33 -17.04 14.55
CA GLY A 83 -14.28 -18.47 14.86
C GLY A 83 -14.74 -18.83 16.27
N ALA A 84 -14.71 -17.89 17.21
CA ALA A 84 -15.12 -18.14 18.60
C ALA A 84 -16.64 -18.01 18.81
N THR A 85 -17.27 -17.05 18.15
CA THR A 85 -18.69 -16.71 18.37
C THR A 85 -19.60 -17.10 17.21
N ASN A 86 -19.05 -17.53 16.07
CA ASN A 86 -19.74 -17.70 14.79
C ASN A 86 -20.40 -16.43 14.26
N ALA A 87 -20.04 -15.27 14.79
CA ALA A 87 -20.49 -14.00 14.25
C ALA A 87 -19.97 -13.83 12.81
N ARG A 88 -20.81 -13.29 11.96
CA ARG A 88 -20.50 -13.12 10.53
C ARG A 88 -20.90 -11.72 10.08
N VAL A 89 -20.01 -11.06 9.35
CA VAL A 89 -20.29 -9.77 8.70
C VAL A 89 -19.98 -9.91 7.21
N LEU A 90 -20.94 -9.54 6.39
CA LEU A 90 -20.79 -9.52 4.93
C LEU A 90 -20.74 -8.06 4.47
N PHE A 91 -19.69 -7.74 3.74
CA PHE A 91 -19.58 -6.46 3.03
C PHE A 91 -19.67 -6.70 1.53
N GLY A 92 -20.43 -5.85 0.86
CA GLY A 92 -20.57 -5.87 -0.59
C GLY A 92 -20.47 -4.48 -1.19
N GLN A 93 -20.65 -4.41 -2.51
CA GLN A 93 -20.56 -3.17 -3.28
C GLN A 93 -21.50 -2.08 -2.73
N ASP A 94 -22.69 -2.45 -2.27
CA ASP A 94 -23.71 -1.52 -1.78
C ASP A 94 -23.33 -0.86 -0.44
N ASP A 95 -22.37 -1.42 0.28
CA ASP A 95 -21.88 -0.87 1.54
C ASP A 95 -20.87 0.26 1.33
N LEU A 96 -20.40 0.46 0.10
CA LEU A 96 -19.45 1.51 -0.22
C LEU A 96 -20.13 2.87 -0.29
N ALA A 97 -19.37 3.92 0.06
CA ALA A 97 -19.78 5.29 -0.24
C ALA A 97 -20.02 5.45 -1.75
N SER A 98 -21.00 6.29 -2.12
CA SER A 98 -21.40 6.48 -3.52
C SER A 98 -20.25 6.81 -4.46
N ALA A 99 -19.26 7.57 -3.99
CA ALA A 99 -18.07 7.92 -4.77
C ALA A 99 -17.23 6.69 -5.17
N ASN A 100 -17.34 5.58 -4.44
CA ASN A 100 -16.55 4.36 -4.66
C ASN A 100 -17.34 3.26 -5.39
N GLN A 101 -18.65 3.40 -5.54
CA GLN A 101 -19.51 2.37 -6.16
C GLN A 101 -19.27 2.21 -7.67
N ASN A 102 -18.68 3.20 -8.31
CA ASN A 102 -18.34 3.15 -9.74
C ASN A 102 -17.12 2.27 -10.06
N HIS A 103 -16.42 1.79 -9.04
CA HIS A 103 -15.28 0.91 -9.21
C HIS A 103 -15.71 -0.56 -9.17
N ASN A 104 -14.89 -1.42 -9.79
CA ASN A 104 -15.22 -2.81 -10.07
C ASN A 104 -15.03 -3.74 -8.86
N GLY A 105 -15.19 -3.25 -7.64
CA GLY A 105 -15.06 -4.05 -6.42
C GLY A 105 -15.06 -3.19 -5.16
N ILE A 106 -15.09 -3.86 -4.00
CA ILE A 106 -14.95 -3.22 -2.69
C ILE A 106 -13.48 -3.05 -2.30
N GLY A 107 -12.59 -3.69 -3.01
CA GLY A 107 -11.16 -3.62 -2.82
C GLY A 107 -10.42 -4.48 -3.83
N TRP A 108 -9.12 -4.58 -3.65
CA TRP A 108 -8.23 -5.34 -4.52
C TRP A 108 -7.25 -6.16 -3.69
N ILE A 109 -6.98 -7.37 -4.13
CA ILE A 109 -5.89 -8.16 -3.58
C ILE A 109 -4.61 -7.84 -4.36
N LEU A 110 -3.54 -7.58 -3.64
CA LEU A 110 -2.23 -7.26 -4.19
C LEU A 110 -1.15 -8.08 -3.49
N ASP A 111 -0.38 -8.82 -4.26
CA ASP A 111 0.76 -9.57 -3.74
C ASP A 111 1.89 -8.60 -3.32
N HIS A 112 2.59 -8.97 -2.27
CA HIS A 112 3.72 -8.24 -1.72
C HIS A 112 4.85 -8.03 -2.74
N ARG A 113 5.16 -9.03 -3.54
CA ARG A 113 6.31 -8.99 -4.46
C ARG A 113 6.22 -7.88 -5.50
N PRO A 114 5.14 -7.78 -6.30
CA PRO A 114 5.02 -6.68 -7.26
C PRO A 114 4.93 -5.32 -6.57
N LEU A 115 4.27 -5.21 -5.41
CA LEU A 115 4.21 -3.97 -4.64
C LEU A 115 5.61 -3.50 -4.25
N MET A 116 6.40 -4.36 -3.62
CA MET A 116 7.75 -4.00 -3.18
C MET A 116 8.70 -3.76 -4.34
N LYS A 117 8.58 -4.50 -5.43
CA LYS A 117 9.36 -4.28 -6.63
C LYS A 117 9.21 -2.85 -7.14
N HIS A 118 7.98 -2.38 -7.28
CA HIS A 118 7.71 -1.03 -7.76
C HIS A 118 8.07 0.05 -6.74
N LEU A 119 7.80 -0.20 -5.45
CA LEU A 119 8.17 0.74 -4.38
C LEU A 119 9.68 0.95 -4.30
N LEU A 120 10.45 -0.12 -4.23
CA LEU A 120 11.89 -0.04 -4.09
C LEU A 120 12.55 0.59 -5.33
N ALA A 121 12.02 0.31 -6.52
CA ALA A 121 12.49 0.95 -7.76
C ALA A 121 12.27 2.47 -7.74
N ARG A 122 11.16 2.94 -7.19
CA ARG A 122 10.86 4.37 -7.07
C ARG A 122 11.71 5.09 -6.02
N LEU A 123 12.28 4.37 -5.06
CA LEU A 123 13.11 4.92 -3.98
C LEU A 123 14.59 4.98 -4.32
N GLU A 124 15.00 4.46 -5.45
CA GLU A 124 16.40 4.53 -5.92
C GLU A 124 16.78 5.91 -6.44
#